data_ea4476ea9dda021a2f66701663870c0e
#
_entry.id   ea4476ea9dda021a2f66701663870c0e
#
_cell.length_a   1.000
_cell.length_b   1.000
_cell.length_c   1.000
_cell.angle_alpha   90.00
_cell.angle_beta   90.00
_cell.angle_gamma   90.00
#
_symmetry.space_group_name_H-M   'P 1'
#
loop_
_entity.id
_entity.type
_entity.pdbx_description
1 polymer ?
#
loop_
_entity_poly.entity_id
_entity_poly.type
_entity_poly.pdbx_seq_one_letter_code
_entity_poly.pdbx_strand_id
1 'polypeptide(L)'
;MANEESRQEQGAESRPGPVPGEAIAGGVVAGSFGGNEANQGGTALRVNTHVHVPPNFSAFASPEEAVGLAVAQGIRVLGTANYYDFRIYRRFEAAARSASIVPLFGSEFHTVAEDLDGIRINDPSNPGQFNLCGKGLTQFDPPTESAACLIATMRDANALRMRTMAERLAQHFTEAGVAGGPSYTQIKATVARRSGVPEAWIALQERHLAEAFQELLFSSVPERDRPTVLDRLWGRQPAVDAAEVVAVQEALRSHLLKFGKPAFVPESELTFEQAYRLVLDLGGIPCYPIFADAASSISEFEDPPEALVERILDRRLYCAELFPSRNRPEIVDRYVLALRGAGIIVVAGTDHNTKQMTPLSPTAGGEPLSLRARRAFWEGTCVVAAHQELRTAGRPGYVDPTGALAAGFGDTETRIRWFAKAGEDAIETRTAVRAGHERVESRGN
;
A
#
# COMPACT_ATOMS: atom_id res chain seq x y z
N MET A 1 -9.96 -13.94 72.46
CA MET A 1 -8.51 -13.92 72.72
C MET A 1 -7.80 -14.09 71.39
N ALA A 2 -6.86 -13.22 71.18
CA ALA A 2 -5.83 -13.16 70.11
C ALA A 2 -6.26 -12.72 68.69
N ASN A 3 -5.92 -11.47 68.49
CA ASN A 3 -5.65 -10.80 67.22
C ASN A 3 -4.54 -11.49 66.43
N GLU A 4 -4.67 -11.48 65.11
CA GLU A 4 -3.52 -11.40 64.21
C GLU A 4 -3.86 -10.46 63.05
N GLU A 5 -3.12 -9.38 63.01
CA GLU A 5 -3.08 -8.38 61.96
C GLU A 5 -2.38 -8.98 60.72
N SER A 6 -3.03 -8.96 59.58
CA SER A 6 -2.37 -9.16 58.30
C SER A 6 -2.21 -7.81 57.55
N ARG A 7 -0.96 -7.42 57.39
CA ARG A 7 -0.52 -6.23 56.64
C ARG A 7 -0.98 -6.30 55.18
N GLN A 8 -1.67 -5.27 54.74
CA GLN A 8 -1.84 -4.94 53.34
C GLN A 8 -0.53 -4.41 52.79
N GLU A 9 0.09 -5.14 51.87
CA GLU A 9 1.09 -4.57 50.96
C GLU A 9 0.37 -3.81 49.86
N GLN A 10 0.51 -2.47 49.88
CA GLN A 10 0.10 -1.58 48.81
C GLN A 10 1.07 -1.76 47.64
N GLY A 11 0.61 -2.36 46.57
CA GLY A 11 1.29 -2.36 45.28
C GLY A 11 1.39 -0.91 44.72
N ALA A 12 2.60 -0.47 44.50
CA ALA A 12 2.86 0.82 43.90
C ALA A 12 2.42 0.77 42.42
N GLU A 13 1.30 1.43 42.11
CA GLU A 13 0.93 1.76 40.75
C GLU A 13 1.99 2.71 40.17
N SER A 14 2.76 2.22 39.20
CA SER A 14 3.64 3.08 38.39
C SER A 14 2.78 4.01 37.53
N ARG A 15 2.78 5.28 37.90
CA ARG A 15 2.18 6.36 37.08
C ARG A 15 2.89 6.38 35.72
N PRO A 16 2.15 6.45 34.59
CA PRO A 16 2.76 6.68 33.30
C PRO A 16 3.45 8.07 33.32
N GLY A 17 4.69 8.10 32.80
CA GLY A 17 5.46 9.33 32.68
C GLY A 17 4.74 10.39 31.81
N PRO A 18 5.13 11.68 31.94
CA PRO A 18 4.41 12.79 31.30
C PRO A 18 4.36 12.64 29.79
N VAL A 19 3.14 12.83 29.25
CA VAL A 19 2.91 12.95 27.81
C VAL A 19 3.68 14.17 27.30
N PRO A 20 4.40 14.11 26.14
CA PRO A 20 5.29 15.18 25.66
C PRO A 20 4.57 16.47 25.20
N GLY A 21 3.46 16.85 25.80
CA GLY A 21 2.69 18.04 25.46
C GLY A 21 2.89 19.25 26.36
N GLU A 22 3.64 19.13 27.48
CA GLU A 22 3.67 20.21 28.48
C GLU A 22 4.79 21.27 28.32
N ALA A 23 5.55 21.26 27.25
CA ALA A 23 6.66 22.22 27.10
C ALA A 23 6.64 22.98 25.77
N ILE A 24 5.52 23.52 25.31
CA ILE A 24 5.52 24.60 24.31
C ILE A 24 4.32 25.55 24.57
N ALA A 25 4.45 26.44 25.55
CA ALA A 25 3.64 27.65 25.61
C ALA A 25 4.51 28.82 25.11
N GLY A 26 4.14 29.37 23.98
CA GLY A 26 4.73 30.65 23.54
C GLY A 26 4.78 30.83 22.03
N GLY A 27 3.91 31.65 21.47
CA GLY A 27 4.11 32.29 20.19
C GLY A 27 3.20 31.84 19.04
N VAL A 28 2.08 32.51 18.90
CA VAL A 28 1.26 32.53 17.68
C VAL A 28 2.05 33.26 16.60
N VAL A 29 2.50 32.53 15.56
CA VAL A 29 2.95 33.13 14.30
C VAL A 29 2.21 32.44 13.17
N ALA A 30 1.57 33.25 12.32
CA ALA A 30 0.81 32.83 11.16
C ALA A 30 1.62 31.91 10.23
N GLY A 31 0.99 30.82 9.85
CA GLY A 31 1.21 29.92 8.73
C GLY A 31 2.55 29.97 7.97
N SER A 32 3.60 29.34 8.46
CA SER A 32 4.69 28.87 7.61
C SER A 32 4.81 27.36 7.78
N PHE A 33 4.69 26.61 6.69
CA PHE A 33 5.04 25.20 6.64
C PHE A 33 6.53 25.06 6.97
N GLY A 34 6.84 24.69 8.20
CA GLY A 34 8.21 24.57 8.68
C GLY A 34 8.75 23.16 8.40
N GLY A 35 9.21 22.92 7.18
CA GLY A 35 10.07 21.79 6.83
C GLY A 35 11.44 22.34 6.42
N ASN A 36 12.51 21.67 6.82
CA ASN A 36 13.88 22.09 6.58
C ASN A 36 14.13 22.25 5.07
N GLU A 37 14.42 23.45 4.59
CA GLU A 37 14.63 23.79 3.17
C GLU A 37 15.78 23.00 2.52
N ALA A 38 16.72 22.48 3.30
CA ALA A 38 17.84 21.68 2.81
C ALA A 38 17.42 20.37 2.07
N ASN A 39 16.20 19.86 2.30
CA ASN A 39 15.66 18.69 1.60
C ASN A 39 14.84 19.05 0.36
N GLN A 40 14.65 20.31 0.03
CA GLN A 40 13.74 20.82 -1.00
C GLN A 40 14.47 21.36 -2.25
N GLY A 41 15.79 21.22 -2.33
CA GLY A 41 16.59 21.72 -3.47
C GLY A 41 16.41 20.95 -4.79
N GLY A 42 15.64 19.86 -4.80
CA GLY A 42 15.30 19.07 -5.98
C GLY A 42 13.81 19.15 -6.34
N THR A 43 13.48 18.96 -7.62
CA THR A 43 12.09 18.90 -8.12
C THR A 43 11.39 17.56 -7.81
N ALA A 44 12.14 16.51 -7.43
CA ALA A 44 11.65 15.14 -7.21
C ALA A 44 11.23 14.91 -5.75
N LEU A 45 10.11 14.19 -5.55
CA LEU A 45 9.71 13.66 -4.26
C LEU A 45 10.56 12.43 -3.92
N ARG A 46 11.22 12.44 -2.74
CA ARG A 46 12.15 11.37 -2.32
C ARG A 46 11.50 10.30 -1.44
N VAL A 47 10.20 10.10 -1.58
CA VAL A 47 9.44 9.09 -0.85
C VAL A 47 8.47 8.39 -1.77
N ASN A 48 8.18 7.12 -1.46
CA ASN A 48 7.14 6.33 -2.08
C ASN A 48 6.56 5.41 -1.00
N THR A 49 5.29 5.57 -0.68
CA THR A 49 4.65 4.85 0.43
C THR A 49 3.89 3.60 -0.01
N HIS A 50 3.96 3.24 -1.32
CA HIS A 50 3.17 2.14 -1.85
C HIS A 50 3.85 1.49 -3.05
N VAL A 51 4.50 0.37 -2.81
CA VAL A 51 4.90 -0.57 -3.84
C VAL A 51 4.53 -1.99 -3.43
N HIS A 52 4.25 -2.85 -4.40
CA HIS A 52 4.14 -4.28 -4.16
C HIS A 52 5.51 -4.94 -4.34
N VAL A 53 5.83 -5.87 -3.45
CA VAL A 53 7.05 -6.69 -3.56
C VAL A 53 6.70 -8.17 -3.64
N PRO A 54 7.46 -8.98 -4.40
CA PRO A 54 7.20 -10.42 -4.45
C PRO A 54 7.16 -11.04 -3.04
N PRO A 55 6.28 -12.03 -2.79
CA PRO A 55 5.55 -12.82 -3.78
C PRO A 55 4.21 -12.23 -4.25
N ASN A 56 3.85 -11.02 -3.88
CA ASN A 56 2.77 -10.33 -4.57
C ASN A 56 3.18 -10.06 -6.02
N PHE A 57 2.19 -9.89 -6.91
CA PHE A 57 2.48 -9.51 -8.28
C PHE A 57 3.12 -8.12 -8.29
N SER A 58 4.25 -8.00 -8.96
CA SER A 58 5.11 -6.83 -8.82
C SER A 58 5.89 -6.57 -10.10
N ALA A 59 6.29 -5.32 -10.32
CA ALA A 59 7.29 -4.94 -11.31
C ALA A 59 8.67 -5.52 -10.98
N PHE A 60 8.97 -5.70 -9.70
CA PHE A 60 10.27 -6.16 -9.21
C PHE A 60 10.36 -7.68 -9.16
N ALA A 61 11.55 -8.23 -9.37
CA ALA A 61 11.82 -9.65 -9.19
C ALA A 61 12.08 -9.99 -7.71
N SER A 62 12.49 -9.01 -6.88
CA SER A 62 12.75 -9.22 -5.45
C SER A 62 12.62 -7.92 -4.65
N PRO A 63 12.49 -8.00 -3.30
CA PRO A 63 12.57 -6.82 -2.45
C PRO A 63 13.88 -6.04 -2.59
N GLU A 64 15.01 -6.74 -2.81
CA GLU A 64 16.32 -6.13 -3.00
C GLU A 64 16.40 -5.30 -4.28
N GLU A 65 15.75 -5.76 -5.36
CA GLU A 65 15.67 -4.99 -6.61
C GLU A 65 14.88 -3.70 -6.41
N ALA A 66 13.74 -3.75 -5.71
CA ALA A 66 12.95 -2.56 -5.38
C ALA A 66 13.79 -1.55 -4.58
N VAL A 67 14.56 -2.03 -3.59
CA VAL A 67 15.46 -1.21 -2.78
C VAL A 67 16.62 -0.66 -3.63
N GLY A 68 17.22 -1.48 -4.49
CA GLY A 68 18.31 -1.04 -5.39
C GLY A 68 17.87 0.09 -6.32
N LEU A 69 16.67 -0.03 -6.88
CA LEU A 69 16.07 1.03 -7.71
C LEU A 69 15.77 2.29 -6.89
N ALA A 70 15.29 2.13 -5.65
CA ALA A 70 15.04 3.25 -4.76
C ALA A 70 16.34 4.03 -4.45
N VAL A 71 17.45 3.33 -4.20
CA VAL A 71 18.78 3.95 -4.05
C VAL A 71 19.17 4.73 -5.30
N ALA A 72 19.04 4.10 -6.47
CA ALA A 72 19.42 4.71 -7.74
C ALA A 72 18.61 5.98 -8.05
N GLN A 73 17.37 6.07 -7.57
CA GLN A 73 16.49 7.24 -7.75
C GLN A 73 16.51 8.22 -6.55
N GLY A 74 17.37 8.00 -5.55
CA GLY A 74 17.49 8.87 -4.39
C GLY A 74 16.27 8.87 -3.46
N ILE A 75 15.46 7.80 -3.48
CA ILE A 75 14.36 7.60 -2.54
C ILE A 75 14.95 7.37 -1.14
N ARG A 76 14.41 8.06 -0.13
CA ARG A 76 14.82 7.95 1.27
C ARG A 76 13.88 7.08 2.10
N VAL A 77 12.61 7.04 1.71
CA VAL A 77 11.55 6.27 2.38
C VAL A 77 10.83 5.44 1.32
N LEU A 78 10.81 4.12 1.50
CA LEU A 78 10.10 3.19 0.62
C LEU A 78 9.09 2.37 1.43
N GLY A 79 7.84 2.44 1.04
CA GLY A 79 6.73 1.72 1.67
C GLY A 79 6.22 0.58 0.81
N THR A 80 5.89 -0.54 1.46
CA THR A 80 5.22 -1.68 0.84
C THR A 80 3.72 -1.64 1.10
N ALA A 81 2.93 -2.37 0.26
CA ALA A 81 1.48 -2.49 0.42
C ALA A 81 0.95 -3.84 -0.11
N ASN A 82 1.59 -4.95 0.31
CA ASN A 82 1.19 -6.27 -0.14
C ASN A 82 -0.20 -6.68 0.37
N TYR A 83 -0.84 -7.59 -0.40
CA TYR A 83 -2.06 -8.28 -0.02
C TYR A 83 -1.75 -9.55 0.78
N TYR A 84 -2.59 -9.93 1.72
CA TYR A 84 -2.73 -11.26 2.35
C TYR A 84 -1.53 -11.83 3.09
N ASP A 85 -0.29 -11.40 2.84
CA ASP A 85 0.90 -11.95 3.48
C ASP A 85 2.02 -10.92 3.60
N PHE A 86 2.55 -10.77 4.80
CA PHE A 86 3.53 -9.74 5.13
C PHE A 86 4.89 -10.33 5.57
N ARG A 87 5.06 -11.66 5.55
CA ARG A 87 6.31 -12.32 6.00
C ARG A 87 7.53 -11.92 5.19
N ILE A 88 7.35 -11.53 3.94
CA ILE A 88 8.42 -11.00 3.09
C ILE A 88 8.98 -9.67 3.60
N TYR A 89 8.25 -8.95 4.44
CA TYR A 89 8.64 -7.64 4.92
C TYR A 89 9.91 -7.65 5.78
N ARG A 90 10.23 -8.78 6.44
CA ARG A 90 11.54 -8.91 7.14
C ARG A 90 12.72 -8.87 6.18
N ARG A 91 12.57 -9.50 5.01
CA ARG A 91 13.59 -9.46 3.96
C ARG A 91 13.68 -8.07 3.33
N PHE A 92 12.54 -7.44 3.06
CA PHE A 92 12.47 -6.05 2.59
C PHE A 92 13.10 -5.08 3.62
N GLU A 93 12.78 -5.23 4.90
CA GLU A 93 13.35 -4.43 5.98
C GLU A 93 14.89 -4.54 6.02
N ALA A 94 15.41 -5.76 5.97
CA ALA A 94 16.85 -5.99 5.98
C ALA A 94 17.55 -5.33 4.79
N ALA A 95 16.99 -5.47 3.58
CA ALA A 95 17.52 -4.83 2.37
C ALA A 95 17.47 -3.29 2.48
N ALA A 96 16.32 -2.72 2.88
CA ALA A 96 16.15 -1.28 3.01
C ALA A 96 17.10 -0.67 4.05
N ARG A 97 17.21 -1.30 5.22
CA ARG A 97 18.12 -0.84 6.28
C ARG A 97 19.59 -0.88 5.85
N SER A 98 20.02 -1.94 5.17
CA SER A 98 21.39 -2.04 4.65
C SER A 98 21.70 -0.97 3.60
N ALA A 99 20.69 -0.50 2.89
CA ALA A 99 20.78 0.57 1.90
C ALA A 99 20.51 1.98 2.47
N SER A 100 20.31 2.12 3.79
CA SER A 100 19.92 3.38 4.46
C SER A 100 18.63 4.01 3.93
N ILE A 101 17.70 3.16 3.46
CA ILE A 101 16.34 3.53 3.14
C ILE A 101 15.48 3.20 4.37
N VAL A 102 14.58 4.11 4.73
CA VAL A 102 13.60 3.89 5.79
C VAL A 102 12.46 3.04 5.23
N PRO A 103 12.26 1.79 5.71
CA PRO A 103 11.14 0.97 5.28
C PRO A 103 9.86 1.39 5.99
N LEU A 104 8.78 1.56 5.25
CA LEU A 104 7.43 1.62 5.79
C LEU A 104 6.66 0.35 5.41
N PHE A 105 5.88 -0.17 6.36
CA PHE A 105 5.08 -1.36 6.12
C PHE A 105 3.62 -0.97 5.97
N GLY A 106 3.01 -1.42 4.91
CA GLY A 106 1.61 -1.17 4.61
C GLY A 106 0.90 -2.44 4.17
N SER A 107 -0.38 -2.31 3.90
CA SER A 107 -1.24 -3.37 3.36
C SER A 107 -2.27 -2.77 2.43
N GLU A 108 -2.83 -3.60 1.57
CA GLU A 108 -3.99 -3.26 0.76
C GLU A 108 -5.04 -4.37 0.89
N PHE A 109 -6.30 -3.98 1.05
CA PHE A 109 -7.44 -4.89 1.20
C PHE A 109 -8.56 -4.45 0.28
N HIS A 110 -9.15 -5.41 -0.44
CA HIS A 110 -10.44 -5.23 -1.10
C HIS A 110 -11.54 -5.48 -0.08
N THR A 111 -12.48 -4.58 0.00
CA THR A 111 -13.60 -4.66 0.95
C THR A 111 -14.91 -4.28 0.29
N VAL A 112 -16.01 -4.64 0.91
CA VAL A 112 -17.34 -4.15 0.55
C VAL A 112 -17.86 -3.20 1.63
N ALA A 113 -18.48 -2.11 1.20
CA ALA A 113 -19.21 -1.20 2.06
C ALA A 113 -20.70 -1.37 1.74
N GLU A 114 -21.44 -2.07 2.61
CA GLU A 114 -22.85 -2.42 2.38
C GLU A 114 -23.76 -1.19 2.19
N ASP A 115 -23.42 -0.07 2.83
CA ASP A 115 -24.10 1.21 2.70
C ASP A 115 -23.85 1.92 1.35
N LEU A 116 -22.93 1.40 0.54
CA LEU A 116 -22.49 1.96 -0.74
C LEU A 116 -22.71 0.96 -1.90
N ASP A 117 -23.62 0.00 -1.74
CA ASP A 117 -23.90 -0.96 -2.80
C ASP A 117 -24.29 -0.25 -4.12
N GLY A 118 -23.68 -0.68 -5.21
CA GLY A 118 -23.87 -0.10 -6.53
C GLY A 118 -23.18 1.26 -6.78
N ILE A 119 -22.59 1.89 -5.77
CA ILE A 119 -21.84 3.14 -5.88
C ILE A 119 -20.42 2.85 -6.37
N ARG A 120 -19.92 3.62 -7.34
CA ARG A 120 -18.50 3.58 -7.72
C ARG A 120 -17.69 4.33 -6.67
N ILE A 121 -16.78 3.62 -6.00
CA ILE A 121 -15.94 4.18 -4.93
C ILE A 121 -14.54 4.40 -5.48
N ASN A 122 -13.58 3.60 -5.08
CA ASN A 122 -12.19 3.65 -5.52
C ASN A 122 -11.72 2.39 -6.29
N ASP A 123 -12.65 1.58 -6.78
CA ASP A 123 -12.47 0.65 -7.90
C ASP A 123 -13.58 0.88 -8.93
N PRO A 124 -13.32 1.67 -9.99
CA PRO A 124 -14.34 1.99 -10.99
C PRO A 124 -14.93 0.80 -11.73
N SER A 125 -14.23 -0.34 -11.71
CA SER A 125 -14.66 -1.56 -12.40
C SER A 125 -15.60 -2.42 -11.57
N ASN A 126 -15.67 -2.18 -10.26
CA ASN A 126 -16.43 -2.98 -9.30
C ASN A 126 -17.23 -2.06 -8.36
N PRO A 127 -18.45 -1.62 -8.74
CA PRO A 127 -19.31 -0.81 -7.87
C PRO A 127 -19.59 -1.52 -6.54
N GLY A 128 -19.61 -0.75 -5.44
CA GLY A 128 -19.74 -1.28 -4.08
C GLY A 128 -18.43 -1.73 -3.43
N GLN A 129 -17.35 -1.88 -4.22
CA GLN A 129 -16.03 -2.22 -3.71
C GLN A 129 -15.32 -1.00 -3.14
N PHE A 130 -14.85 -1.13 -1.89
CA PHE A 130 -14.11 -0.13 -1.17
C PHE A 130 -12.70 -0.66 -0.89
N ASN A 131 -11.69 -0.18 -1.59
CA ASN A 131 -10.31 -0.54 -1.30
C ASN A 131 -9.83 0.24 -0.08
N LEU A 132 -9.19 -0.45 0.87
CA LEU A 132 -8.65 0.13 2.09
C LEU A 132 -7.17 -0.24 2.21
N CYS A 133 -6.33 0.74 2.51
CA CYS A 133 -4.92 0.52 2.82
C CYS A 133 -4.66 0.62 4.33
N GLY A 134 -3.59 -0.03 4.78
CA GLY A 134 -2.97 0.20 6.08
C GLY A 134 -1.59 0.83 5.89
N LYS A 135 -1.23 1.82 6.72
CA LYS A 135 0.08 2.48 6.66
C LYS A 135 0.80 2.39 8.00
N GLY A 136 2.10 2.11 7.96
CA GLY A 136 2.93 2.06 9.16
C GLY A 136 2.61 0.85 10.06
N LEU A 137 2.38 -0.33 9.48
CA LEU A 137 2.10 -1.58 10.22
C LEU A 137 3.27 -1.94 11.12
N THR A 138 2.98 -2.46 12.32
CA THR A 138 4.01 -2.85 13.30
C THR A 138 3.84 -4.26 13.84
N GLN A 139 2.63 -4.83 13.76
CA GLN A 139 2.26 -6.14 14.32
C GLN A 139 1.86 -7.12 13.22
N PHE A 140 2.78 -7.44 12.31
CA PHE A 140 2.51 -8.29 11.13
C PHE A 140 3.29 -9.62 11.13
N ASP A 141 4.32 -9.77 11.98
CA ASP A 141 5.14 -10.98 12.02
C ASP A 141 5.74 -11.20 13.43
N PRO A 142 5.05 -11.98 14.31
CA PRO A 142 3.72 -12.52 14.09
C PRO A 142 2.62 -11.45 14.20
N PRO A 143 1.50 -11.62 13.48
CA PRO A 143 0.31 -10.78 13.68
C PRO A 143 -0.38 -11.13 15.01
N THR A 144 -1.32 -10.30 15.46
CA THR A 144 -2.21 -10.66 16.56
C THR A 144 -3.06 -11.89 16.20
N GLU A 145 -3.60 -12.60 17.17
CA GLU A 145 -4.46 -13.78 16.92
C GLU A 145 -5.69 -13.41 16.06
N SER A 146 -6.32 -12.27 16.38
CA SER A 146 -7.45 -11.73 15.61
C SER A 146 -7.06 -11.46 14.15
N ALA A 147 -5.96 -10.75 13.92
CA ALA A 147 -5.46 -10.47 12.59
C ALA A 147 -5.07 -11.76 11.83
N ALA A 148 -4.42 -12.70 12.50
CA ALA A 148 -4.05 -13.99 11.90
C ALA A 148 -5.28 -14.78 11.42
N CYS A 149 -6.36 -14.80 12.20
CA CYS A 149 -7.61 -15.47 11.85
C CYS A 149 -8.24 -14.85 10.60
N LEU A 150 -8.36 -13.52 10.55
CA LEU A 150 -8.92 -12.81 9.38
C LEU A 150 -8.05 -13.02 8.13
N ILE A 151 -6.72 -12.90 8.25
CA ILE A 151 -5.79 -13.15 7.15
C ILE A 151 -5.92 -14.58 6.63
N ALA A 152 -6.02 -15.58 7.51
CA ALA A 152 -6.21 -16.97 7.09
C ALA A 152 -7.53 -17.15 6.32
N THR A 153 -8.64 -16.63 6.83
CA THR A 153 -9.94 -16.67 6.16
C THR A 153 -9.89 -16.05 4.76
N MET A 154 -9.30 -14.85 4.64
CA MET A 154 -9.12 -14.18 3.34
C MET A 154 -8.26 -15.02 2.38
N ARG A 155 -7.16 -15.59 2.86
CA ARG A 155 -6.25 -16.41 2.05
C ARG A 155 -6.92 -17.67 1.52
N ASP A 156 -7.74 -18.33 2.35
CA ASP A 156 -8.47 -19.54 1.97
C ASP A 156 -9.55 -19.22 0.92
N ALA A 157 -10.31 -18.15 1.13
CA ALA A 157 -11.30 -17.68 0.18
C ALA A 157 -10.65 -17.29 -1.16
N ASN A 158 -9.55 -16.52 -1.12
CA ASN A 158 -8.80 -16.15 -2.32
C ASN A 158 -8.20 -17.38 -3.03
N ALA A 159 -7.71 -18.39 -2.30
CA ALA A 159 -7.17 -19.61 -2.90
C ALA A 159 -8.25 -20.39 -3.66
N LEU A 160 -9.46 -20.48 -3.13
CA LEU A 160 -10.61 -21.10 -3.83
C LEU A 160 -10.98 -20.30 -5.08
N ARG A 161 -11.07 -18.98 -4.96
CA ARG A 161 -11.36 -18.07 -6.08
C ARG A 161 -10.34 -18.24 -7.21
N MET A 162 -9.04 -18.15 -6.91
CA MET A 162 -7.96 -18.26 -7.89
C MET A 162 -7.91 -19.64 -8.56
N ARG A 163 -8.22 -20.70 -7.83
CA ARG A 163 -8.34 -22.06 -8.39
C ARG A 163 -9.46 -22.12 -9.42
N THR A 164 -10.66 -21.67 -9.05
CA THR A 164 -11.81 -21.67 -9.97
C THR A 164 -11.56 -20.79 -11.19
N MET A 165 -10.92 -19.64 -11.02
CA MET A 165 -10.55 -18.77 -12.15
C MET A 165 -9.55 -19.45 -13.07
N ALA A 166 -8.52 -20.12 -12.55
CA ALA A 166 -7.54 -20.85 -13.33
C ALA A 166 -8.18 -22.00 -14.14
N GLU A 167 -9.11 -22.74 -13.53
CA GLU A 167 -9.86 -23.80 -14.22
C GLU A 167 -10.73 -23.25 -15.36
N ARG A 168 -11.44 -22.16 -15.14
CA ARG A 168 -12.25 -21.48 -16.19
C ARG A 168 -11.38 -20.94 -17.32
N LEU A 169 -10.20 -20.33 -17.00
CA LEU A 169 -9.26 -19.89 -18.00
C LEU A 169 -8.74 -21.06 -18.84
N ALA A 170 -8.34 -22.17 -18.20
CA ALA A 170 -7.83 -23.35 -18.89
C ALA A 170 -8.88 -23.94 -19.86
N GLN A 171 -10.14 -23.99 -19.45
CA GLN A 171 -11.26 -24.38 -20.30
C GLN A 171 -11.40 -23.43 -21.49
N HIS A 172 -11.44 -22.13 -21.23
CA HIS A 172 -11.64 -21.09 -22.26
C HIS A 172 -10.50 -21.07 -23.30
N PHE A 173 -9.23 -21.26 -22.84
CA PHE A 173 -8.09 -21.41 -23.71
C PHE A 173 -8.17 -22.68 -24.58
N THR A 174 -8.63 -23.78 -24.01
CA THR A 174 -8.85 -25.04 -24.76
C THR A 174 -9.89 -24.85 -25.87
N GLU A 175 -11.00 -24.16 -25.57
CA GLU A 175 -12.03 -23.81 -26.55
C GLU A 175 -11.51 -22.88 -27.66
N ALA A 176 -10.54 -22.02 -27.34
CA ALA A 176 -9.84 -21.18 -28.32
C ALA A 176 -8.76 -21.92 -29.12
N GLY A 177 -8.51 -23.21 -28.84
CA GLY A 177 -7.53 -24.05 -29.53
C GLY A 177 -6.14 -24.08 -28.89
N VAL A 178 -6.00 -23.65 -27.64
CA VAL A 178 -4.75 -23.70 -26.86
C VAL A 178 -4.95 -24.67 -25.69
N ALA A 179 -4.40 -25.88 -25.81
CA ALA A 179 -4.53 -26.90 -24.76
C ALA A 179 -3.48 -26.78 -23.67
N GLY A 180 -3.73 -27.38 -22.51
CA GLY A 180 -2.73 -27.56 -21.46
C GLY A 180 -2.57 -26.37 -20.50
N GLY A 181 -3.65 -25.65 -20.17
CA GLY A 181 -3.60 -24.54 -19.21
C GLY A 181 -3.01 -24.93 -17.85
N PRO A 182 -2.15 -24.08 -17.25
CA PRO A 182 -1.52 -24.35 -15.97
C PRO A 182 -2.57 -24.38 -14.84
N SER A 183 -2.48 -25.38 -13.97
CA SER A 183 -3.33 -25.47 -12.78
C SER A 183 -2.91 -24.44 -11.72
N TYR A 184 -3.83 -24.13 -10.81
CA TYR A 184 -3.55 -23.29 -9.62
C TYR A 184 -2.25 -23.70 -8.90
N THR A 185 -2.05 -25.02 -8.69
CA THR A 185 -0.87 -25.54 -7.98
C THR A 185 0.42 -25.29 -8.77
N GLN A 186 0.40 -25.46 -10.09
CA GLN A 186 1.55 -25.19 -10.94
C GLN A 186 1.90 -23.70 -10.97
N ILE A 187 0.90 -22.82 -11.06
CA ILE A 187 1.10 -21.37 -10.99
C ILE A 187 1.71 -21.00 -9.65
N LYS A 188 1.14 -21.51 -8.55
CA LYS A 188 1.61 -21.25 -7.18
C LYS A 188 3.08 -21.69 -6.97
N ALA A 189 3.43 -22.89 -7.40
CA ALA A 189 4.80 -23.40 -7.34
C ALA A 189 5.77 -22.56 -8.18
N THR A 190 5.33 -22.07 -9.34
CA THR A 190 6.15 -21.20 -10.20
C THR A 190 6.41 -19.85 -9.53
N VAL A 191 5.40 -19.22 -8.95
CA VAL A 191 5.55 -17.96 -8.21
C VAL A 191 6.48 -18.14 -7.01
N ALA A 192 6.31 -19.23 -6.23
CA ALA A 192 7.17 -19.54 -5.08
C ALA A 192 8.65 -19.65 -5.48
N ARG A 193 8.92 -20.43 -6.54
CA ARG A 193 10.28 -20.61 -7.07
C ARG A 193 10.88 -19.28 -7.56
N ARG A 194 10.12 -18.46 -8.30
CA ARG A 194 10.59 -17.17 -8.81
C ARG A 194 10.88 -16.17 -7.69
N SER A 195 10.04 -16.16 -6.67
CA SER A 195 10.18 -15.25 -5.52
C SER A 195 11.18 -15.73 -4.46
N GLY A 196 11.63 -16.99 -4.56
CA GLY A 196 12.56 -17.60 -3.60
C GLY A 196 11.96 -17.71 -2.18
N VAL A 197 10.64 -18.02 -2.07
CA VAL A 197 9.93 -18.18 -0.80
C VAL A 197 9.14 -19.49 -0.75
N PRO A 198 8.78 -19.98 0.45
CA PRO A 198 7.92 -21.15 0.59
C PRO A 198 6.55 -20.98 -0.08
N GLU A 199 6.00 -22.04 -0.69
CA GLU A 199 4.66 -21.99 -1.30
C GLU A 199 3.55 -21.58 -0.32
N ALA A 200 3.72 -21.86 0.98
CA ALA A 200 2.81 -21.43 2.03
C ALA A 200 2.69 -19.90 2.17
N TRP A 201 3.64 -19.13 1.61
CA TRP A 201 3.59 -17.66 1.61
C TRP A 201 2.79 -17.11 0.42
N ILE A 202 2.58 -17.92 -0.62
CA ILE A 202 1.96 -17.48 -1.86
C ILE A 202 0.44 -17.35 -1.67
N ALA A 203 -0.06 -16.16 -1.93
CA ALA A 203 -1.45 -15.88 -2.27
C ALA A 203 -1.48 -15.38 -3.72
N LEU A 204 -2.04 -16.19 -4.63
CA LEU A 204 -2.11 -15.81 -6.04
C LEU A 204 -3.08 -14.62 -6.22
N GLN A 205 -2.81 -13.84 -7.23
CA GLN A 205 -3.64 -12.71 -7.67
C GLN A 205 -4.03 -12.93 -9.15
N GLU A 206 -5.05 -12.25 -9.64
CA GLU A 206 -5.48 -12.31 -11.05
C GLU A 206 -4.31 -12.11 -12.03
N ARG A 207 -3.37 -11.22 -11.67
CA ARG A 207 -2.19 -10.92 -12.48
C ARG A 207 -1.22 -12.10 -12.60
N HIS A 208 -1.10 -12.96 -11.58
CA HIS A 208 -0.33 -14.20 -11.68
C HIS A 208 -0.97 -15.20 -12.64
N LEU A 209 -2.32 -15.25 -12.68
CA LEU A 209 -3.02 -16.08 -13.65
C LEU A 209 -2.83 -15.53 -15.07
N ALA A 210 -3.00 -14.22 -15.25
CA ALA A 210 -2.79 -13.57 -16.53
C ALA A 210 -1.35 -13.78 -17.06
N GLU A 211 -0.33 -13.67 -16.20
CA GLU A 211 1.08 -13.96 -16.55
C GLU A 211 1.24 -15.41 -16.98
N ALA A 212 0.73 -16.37 -16.20
CA ALA A 212 0.88 -17.79 -16.50
C ALA A 212 0.19 -18.21 -17.81
N PHE A 213 -0.97 -17.64 -18.12
CA PHE A 213 -1.69 -17.91 -19.36
C PHE A 213 -1.12 -17.13 -20.55
N GLN A 214 -0.54 -15.96 -20.34
CA GLN A 214 0.26 -15.27 -21.37
C GLN A 214 1.51 -16.10 -21.73
N GLU A 215 2.22 -16.66 -20.74
CA GLU A 215 3.37 -17.53 -20.97
C GLU A 215 2.98 -18.81 -21.73
N LEU A 216 1.84 -19.43 -21.38
CA LEU A 216 1.27 -20.54 -22.15
C LEU A 216 1.03 -20.14 -23.61
N LEU A 217 0.36 -19.02 -23.85
CA LEU A 217 0.08 -18.51 -25.19
C LEU A 217 1.38 -18.34 -25.99
N PHE A 218 2.40 -17.71 -25.40
CA PHE A 218 3.65 -17.40 -26.07
C PHE A 218 4.50 -18.63 -26.34
N SER A 219 4.43 -19.64 -25.49
CA SER A 219 5.17 -20.92 -25.68
C SER A 219 4.47 -21.88 -26.64
N SER A 220 3.13 -21.83 -26.72
CA SER A 220 2.34 -22.80 -27.49
C SER A 220 1.89 -22.28 -28.86
N VAL A 221 1.86 -20.96 -29.07
CA VAL A 221 1.33 -20.34 -30.30
C VAL A 221 2.40 -19.49 -30.96
N PRO A 222 2.76 -19.76 -32.22
CA PRO A 222 3.65 -18.92 -33.01
C PRO A 222 3.16 -17.46 -33.03
N GLU A 223 4.07 -16.51 -32.98
CA GLU A 223 3.75 -15.09 -32.89
C GLU A 223 2.73 -14.62 -33.94
N ARG A 224 2.93 -15.04 -35.22
CA ARG A 224 2.02 -14.71 -36.34
C ARG A 224 0.58 -15.19 -36.14
N ASP A 225 0.36 -16.21 -35.33
CA ASP A 225 -0.93 -16.86 -35.13
C ASP A 225 -1.62 -16.35 -33.83
N ARG A 226 -0.89 -15.66 -32.95
CA ARG A 226 -1.41 -15.12 -31.65
C ARG A 226 -2.59 -14.19 -31.82
N PRO A 227 -2.61 -13.23 -32.78
CA PRO A 227 -3.76 -12.35 -32.98
C PRO A 227 -5.06 -13.14 -33.23
N THR A 228 -4.99 -14.22 -34.03
CA THR A 228 -6.14 -15.08 -34.31
C THR A 228 -6.64 -15.83 -33.06
N VAL A 229 -5.73 -16.26 -32.20
CA VAL A 229 -6.09 -16.91 -30.93
C VAL A 229 -6.71 -15.90 -29.96
N LEU A 230 -6.14 -14.71 -29.87
CA LEU A 230 -6.68 -13.63 -29.04
C LEU A 230 -8.09 -13.22 -29.49
N ASP A 231 -8.34 -13.14 -30.80
CA ASP A 231 -9.68 -12.91 -31.35
C ASP A 231 -10.70 -14.02 -30.98
N ARG A 232 -10.25 -15.25 -30.83
CA ARG A 232 -11.10 -16.36 -30.35
C ARG A 232 -11.36 -16.28 -28.85
N LEU A 233 -10.38 -15.80 -28.06
CA LEU A 233 -10.50 -15.70 -26.60
C LEU A 233 -11.51 -14.65 -26.16
N TRP A 234 -11.62 -13.53 -26.85
CA TRP A 234 -12.51 -12.42 -26.42
C TRP A 234 -13.29 -11.73 -27.55
N GLY A 235 -13.26 -12.28 -28.77
CA GLY A 235 -13.89 -11.65 -29.94
C GLY A 235 -13.04 -10.54 -30.52
N ARG A 236 -13.46 -9.98 -31.65
CA ARG A 236 -12.78 -8.84 -32.28
C ARG A 236 -12.93 -7.60 -31.42
N GLN A 237 -11.87 -7.25 -30.75
CA GLN A 237 -11.71 -6.03 -29.93
C GLN A 237 -10.63 -5.15 -30.57
N PRO A 238 -10.42 -3.91 -30.10
CA PRO A 238 -9.27 -3.13 -30.52
C PRO A 238 -7.99 -3.94 -30.43
N ALA A 239 -7.16 -3.86 -31.47
CA ALA A 239 -5.96 -4.70 -31.61
C ALA A 239 -5.03 -4.53 -30.40
N VAL A 240 -4.77 -5.64 -29.70
CA VAL A 240 -3.70 -5.75 -28.71
C VAL A 240 -2.44 -6.10 -29.46
N ASP A 241 -1.31 -5.47 -29.13
CA ASP A 241 -0.02 -5.93 -29.65
C ASP A 241 0.28 -7.32 -29.09
N ALA A 242 0.11 -8.33 -29.94
CA ALA A 242 0.25 -9.74 -29.57
C ALA A 242 1.72 -10.18 -29.32
N ALA A 243 2.69 -9.29 -29.56
CA ALA A 243 4.11 -9.49 -29.23
C ALA A 243 4.45 -8.90 -27.85
N GLU A 244 3.69 -7.93 -27.36
CA GLU A 244 3.96 -7.22 -26.11
C GLU A 244 3.38 -7.96 -24.90
N VAL A 245 4.29 -8.42 -24.00
CA VAL A 245 3.97 -9.22 -22.82
C VAL A 245 2.96 -8.52 -21.91
N VAL A 246 3.23 -7.25 -21.54
CA VAL A 246 2.38 -6.49 -20.60
C VAL A 246 1.02 -6.21 -21.20
N ALA A 247 0.97 -5.86 -22.49
CA ALA A 247 -0.30 -5.60 -23.19
C ALA A 247 -1.19 -6.84 -23.22
N VAL A 248 -0.60 -8.01 -23.49
CA VAL A 248 -1.36 -9.28 -23.51
C VAL A 248 -1.81 -9.68 -22.10
N GLN A 249 -0.98 -9.49 -21.06
CA GLN A 249 -1.38 -9.75 -19.66
C GLN A 249 -2.56 -8.86 -19.24
N GLU A 250 -2.51 -7.56 -19.53
CA GLU A 250 -3.62 -6.65 -19.21
C GLU A 250 -4.89 -6.96 -20.02
N ALA A 251 -4.75 -7.37 -21.29
CA ALA A 251 -5.88 -7.80 -22.11
C ALA A 251 -6.51 -9.09 -21.57
N LEU A 252 -5.71 -10.09 -21.20
CA LEU A 252 -6.23 -11.31 -20.54
C LEU A 252 -7.01 -10.98 -19.27
N ARG A 253 -6.48 -10.09 -18.46
CA ARG A 253 -7.14 -9.67 -17.22
C ARG A 253 -8.44 -8.93 -17.51
N SER A 254 -8.44 -7.94 -18.38
CA SER A 254 -9.60 -7.08 -18.66
C SER A 254 -10.71 -7.81 -19.43
N HIS A 255 -10.35 -8.73 -20.34
CA HIS A 255 -11.33 -9.44 -21.17
C HIS A 255 -11.79 -10.77 -20.59
N LEU A 256 -11.05 -11.40 -19.68
CA LEU A 256 -11.39 -12.73 -19.17
C LEU A 256 -11.60 -12.80 -17.66
N LEU A 257 -10.97 -11.93 -16.83
CA LEU A 257 -10.93 -12.09 -15.37
C LEU A 257 -11.78 -11.06 -14.61
N LYS A 258 -12.20 -9.96 -15.24
CA LYS A 258 -12.97 -8.89 -14.61
C LYS A 258 -14.46 -9.21 -14.56
N PHE A 259 -15.21 -8.43 -13.78
CA PHE A 259 -16.65 -8.57 -13.60
C PHE A 259 -17.38 -8.76 -14.96
N GLY A 260 -18.28 -9.75 -15.02
CA GLY A 260 -19.03 -10.09 -16.23
C GLY A 260 -18.23 -10.78 -17.33
N LYS A 261 -16.97 -11.21 -17.08
CA LYS A 261 -16.11 -11.91 -18.05
C LYS A 261 -16.10 -13.43 -17.82
N PRO A 262 -15.71 -14.23 -18.82
CA PRO A 262 -15.88 -15.70 -18.81
C PRO A 262 -15.25 -16.40 -17.60
N ALA A 263 -14.07 -16.00 -17.16
CA ALA A 263 -13.38 -16.62 -16.04
C ALA A 263 -13.53 -15.86 -14.72
N PHE A 264 -14.35 -14.83 -14.66
CA PHE A 264 -14.61 -14.09 -13.44
C PHE A 264 -15.21 -14.97 -12.34
N VAL A 265 -14.71 -14.82 -11.14
CA VAL A 265 -15.28 -15.36 -9.90
C VAL A 265 -15.37 -14.22 -8.90
N PRO A 266 -16.55 -13.99 -8.26
CA PRO A 266 -16.68 -12.96 -7.24
C PRO A 266 -15.64 -13.12 -6.13
N GLU A 267 -15.15 -12.04 -5.61
CA GLU A 267 -14.26 -12.01 -4.44
C GLU A 267 -15.10 -12.22 -3.18
N SER A 268 -14.58 -13.02 -2.24
CA SER A 268 -15.13 -13.11 -0.90
C SER A 268 -14.42 -12.02 -0.06
N GLU A 269 -15.05 -10.89 0.01
CA GLU A 269 -14.45 -9.68 0.54
C GLU A 269 -14.74 -9.55 2.04
N LEU A 270 -13.80 -8.91 2.76
CA LEU A 270 -14.08 -8.41 4.09
C LEU A 270 -15.08 -7.25 4.00
N THR A 271 -15.89 -7.07 5.04
CA THR A 271 -16.59 -5.79 5.19
C THR A 271 -15.57 -4.69 5.47
N PHE A 272 -15.95 -3.44 5.22
CA PHE A 272 -15.13 -2.29 5.55
C PHE A 272 -14.67 -2.32 7.04
N GLU A 273 -15.57 -2.63 7.95
CA GLU A 273 -15.29 -2.68 9.39
C GLU A 273 -14.29 -3.77 9.75
N GLN A 274 -14.39 -4.94 9.11
CA GLN A 274 -13.43 -6.02 9.32
C GLN A 274 -12.03 -5.63 8.84
N ALA A 275 -11.91 -5.02 7.67
CA ALA A 275 -10.63 -4.57 7.14
C ALA A 275 -10.07 -3.38 7.94
N TYR A 276 -10.92 -2.44 8.34
CA TYR A 276 -10.54 -1.34 9.22
C TYR A 276 -9.96 -1.87 10.54
N ARG A 277 -10.66 -2.82 11.16
CA ARG A 277 -10.18 -3.47 12.38
C ARG A 277 -8.89 -4.25 12.15
N LEU A 278 -8.76 -4.95 11.02
CA LEU A 278 -7.54 -5.69 10.66
C LEU A 278 -6.34 -4.74 10.56
N VAL A 279 -6.47 -3.57 9.93
CA VAL A 279 -5.39 -2.57 9.87
C VAL A 279 -4.97 -2.13 11.28
N LEU A 280 -5.92 -1.87 12.18
CA LEU A 280 -5.62 -1.49 13.57
C LEU A 280 -4.95 -2.63 14.35
N ASP A 281 -5.39 -3.88 14.17
CA ASP A 281 -4.81 -5.06 14.81
C ASP A 281 -3.40 -5.36 14.29
N LEU A 282 -3.09 -4.97 13.05
CA LEU A 282 -1.74 -4.96 12.49
C LEU A 282 -0.90 -3.76 12.96
N GLY A 283 -1.45 -2.89 13.80
CA GLY A 283 -0.78 -1.73 14.37
C GLY A 283 -0.57 -0.58 13.39
N GLY A 284 -1.39 -0.47 12.35
CA GLY A 284 -1.29 0.54 11.29
C GLY A 284 -2.34 1.65 11.38
N ILE A 285 -2.22 2.61 10.47
CA ILE A 285 -3.17 3.71 10.24
C ILE A 285 -4.07 3.29 9.08
N PRO A 286 -5.41 3.19 9.27
CA PRO A 286 -6.34 3.02 8.15
C PRO A 286 -6.25 4.20 7.17
N CYS A 287 -6.13 3.89 5.87
CA CYS A 287 -5.83 4.87 4.84
C CYS A 287 -6.71 4.64 3.60
N TYR A 288 -7.30 5.69 3.07
CA TYR A 288 -8.12 5.66 1.85
C TYR A 288 -7.25 5.86 0.60
N PRO A 289 -7.15 4.88 -0.30
CA PRO A 289 -6.48 5.06 -1.59
C PRO A 289 -7.41 5.76 -2.57
N ILE A 290 -6.98 6.91 -3.10
CA ILE A 290 -7.75 7.76 -4.01
C ILE A 290 -7.38 7.42 -5.45
N PHE A 291 -8.39 7.17 -6.27
CA PHE A 291 -8.23 6.96 -7.71
C PHE A 291 -8.32 8.27 -8.49
N ALA A 292 -9.21 9.16 -8.11
CA ALA A 292 -9.52 10.43 -8.79
C ALA A 292 -9.66 10.25 -10.31
N ASP A 293 -8.89 10.97 -11.13
CA ASP A 293 -8.96 10.88 -12.60
C ASP A 293 -8.01 9.83 -13.21
N ALA A 294 -7.48 8.91 -12.41
CA ALA A 294 -6.74 7.75 -12.91
C ALA A 294 -7.60 6.78 -13.74
N ALA A 295 -8.93 6.85 -13.58
CA ALA A 295 -9.92 6.20 -14.42
C ALA A 295 -10.46 7.15 -15.50
N SER A 296 -11.37 6.66 -16.34
CA SER A 296 -12.03 7.47 -17.38
C SER A 296 -12.86 8.64 -16.83
N SER A 297 -13.31 8.55 -15.60
CA SER A 297 -14.03 9.61 -14.87
C SER A 297 -13.84 9.43 -13.37
N ILE A 298 -13.79 10.53 -12.63
CA ILE A 298 -13.81 10.50 -11.17
C ILE A 298 -15.10 9.85 -10.70
N SER A 299 -15.03 9.02 -9.68
CA SER A 299 -16.20 8.34 -9.13
C SER A 299 -17.10 9.32 -8.37
N GLU A 300 -18.38 8.98 -8.25
CA GLU A 300 -19.34 9.78 -7.47
C GLU A 300 -19.00 9.81 -5.98
N PHE A 301 -18.25 8.84 -5.49
CA PHE A 301 -17.77 8.83 -4.11
C PHE A 301 -16.59 9.79 -3.91
N GLU A 302 -15.78 10.01 -4.93
CA GLU A 302 -14.58 10.83 -4.82
C GLU A 302 -14.79 12.29 -5.27
N ASP A 303 -15.83 12.60 -6.05
CA ASP A 303 -16.12 13.94 -6.53
C ASP A 303 -17.32 14.59 -5.81
N PRO A 304 -17.21 15.85 -5.40
CA PRO A 304 -16.00 16.68 -5.34
C PRO A 304 -15.12 16.30 -4.13
N PRO A 305 -13.83 16.72 -4.10
CA PRO A 305 -12.92 16.37 -3.01
C PRO A 305 -13.40 16.81 -1.62
N GLU A 306 -14.19 17.88 -1.52
CA GLU A 306 -14.78 18.32 -0.26
C GLU A 306 -15.80 17.28 0.27
N ALA A 307 -16.60 16.68 -0.61
CA ALA A 307 -17.51 15.60 -0.25
C ALA A 307 -16.77 14.30 0.11
N LEU A 308 -15.66 14.00 -0.60
CA LEU A 308 -14.78 12.90 -0.22
C LEU A 308 -14.26 13.10 1.20
N VAL A 309 -13.79 14.29 1.55
CA VAL A 309 -13.31 14.61 2.91
C VAL A 309 -14.36 14.24 3.97
N GLU A 310 -15.62 14.67 3.79
CA GLU A 310 -16.70 14.34 4.72
C GLU A 310 -16.90 12.82 4.82
N ARG A 311 -17.02 12.13 3.68
CA ARG A 311 -17.27 10.68 3.61
C ARG A 311 -16.19 9.82 4.28
N ILE A 312 -14.91 10.20 4.15
CA ILE A 312 -13.81 9.44 4.78
C ILE A 312 -13.65 9.81 6.27
N LEU A 313 -13.91 11.05 6.68
CA LEU A 313 -13.93 11.43 8.10
C LEU A 313 -15.06 10.75 8.87
N ASP A 314 -16.25 10.61 8.28
CA ASP A 314 -17.36 9.85 8.85
C ASP A 314 -17.00 8.39 9.11
N ARG A 315 -16.07 7.83 8.31
CA ARG A 315 -15.50 6.48 8.47
C ARG A 315 -14.24 6.46 9.33
N ARG A 316 -13.89 7.59 9.99
CA ARG A 316 -12.70 7.73 10.85
C ARG A 316 -11.39 7.43 10.11
N LEU A 317 -11.32 7.77 8.83
CA LEU A 317 -10.12 7.68 8.02
C LEU A 317 -9.39 9.04 8.05
N TYR A 318 -8.22 9.04 8.67
CA TYR A 318 -7.41 10.25 8.88
C TYR A 318 -6.14 10.26 8.01
N CYS A 319 -6.04 9.29 7.11
CA CYS A 319 -4.98 9.16 6.12
C CYS A 319 -5.59 8.89 4.75
N ALA A 320 -5.06 9.54 3.73
CA ALA A 320 -5.39 9.25 2.34
C ALA A 320 -4.12 9.09 1.51
N GLU A 321 -4.17 8.25 0.49
CA GLU A 321 -3.07 8.00 -0.43
C GLU A 321 -3.48 8.33 -1.86
N LEU A 322 -2.64 9.11 -2.55
CA LEU A 322 -2.78 9.31 -4.00
C LEU A 322 -1.73 8.49 -4.75
N PHE A 323 -2.08 8.16 -5.99
CA PHE A 323 -1.18 7.64 -7.01
C PHE A 323 -0.94 8.73 -8.06
N PRO A 324 -0.11 9.74 -7.76
CA PRO A 324 -0.06 10.98 -8.55
C PRO A 324 0.32 10.72 -10.00
N SER A 325 1.15 9.70 -10.29
CA SER A 325 1.59 9.38 -11.65
C SER A 325 0.43 9.00 -12.60
N ARG A 326 -0.72 8.65 -12.04
CA ARG A 326 -1.94 8.30 -12.78
C ARG A 326 -2.92 9.46 -12.92
N ASN A 327 -2.63 10.59 -12.28
CA ASN A 327 -3.55 11.73 -12.17
C ASN A 327 -2.94 12.98 -12.79
N ARG A 328 -3.79 13.88 -13.31
CA ARG A 328 -3.35 15.18 -13.83
C ARG A 328 -2.87 16.09 -12.68
N PRO A 329 -1.89 16.98 -12.92
CA PRO A 329 -1.32 17.85 -11.89
C PRO A 329 -2.35 18.68 -11.12
N GLU A 330 -3.32 19.27 -11.81
CA GLU A 330 -4.37 20.10 -11.20
C GLU A 330 -5.31 19.29 -10.29
N ILE A 331 -5.53 18.01 -10.64
CA ILE A 331 -6.35 17.11 -9.81
C ILE A 331 -5.57 16.72 -8.55
N VAL A 332 -4.29 16.36 -8.67
CA VAL A 332 -3.44 16.07 -7.51
C VAL A 332 -3.46 17.24 -6.53
N ASP A 333 -3.24 18.47 -7.02
CA ASP A 333 -3.21 19.67 -6.17
C ASP A 333 -4.56 19.96 -5.51
N ARG A 334 -5.66 19.77 -6.24
CA ARG A 334 -7.02 19.97 -5.72
C ARG A 334 -7.34 19.02 -4.57
N TYR A 335 -7.05 17.72 -4.74
CA TYR A 335 -7.30 16.72 -3.69
C TYR A 335 -6.36 16.90 -2.49
N VAL A 336 -5.07 17.13 -2.72
CA VAL A 336 -4.12 17.42 -1.64
C VAL A 336 -4.54 18.62 -0.82
N LEU A 337 -5.01 19.70 -1.47
CA LEU A 337 -5.46 20.91 -0.79
C LEU A 337 -6.68 20.65 0.10
N ALA A 338 -7.70 19.97 -0.42
CA ALA A 338 -8.94 19.68 0.30
C ALA A 338 -8.66 18.76 1.51
N LEU A 339 -7.97 17.64 1.28
CA LEU A 339 -7.67 16.65 2.33
C LEU A 339 -6.80 17.24 3.44
N ARG A 340 -5.65 17.83 3.07
CA ARG A 340 -4.74 18.39 4.07
C ARG A 340 -5.35 19.58 4.80
N GLY A 341 -6.17 20.41 4.11
CA GLY A 341 -6.93 21.51 4.70
C GLY A 341 -7.93 21.03 5.76
N ALA A 342 -8.48 19.84 5.61
CA ALA A 342 -9.38 19.20 6.58
C ALA A 342 -8.63 18.42 7.69
N GLY A 343 -7.29 18.45 7.70
CA GLY A 343 -6.48 17.75 8.72
C GLY A 343 -6.29 16.26 8.47
N ILE A 344 -6.51 15.80 7.24
CA ILE A 344 -6.19 14.43 6.81
C ILE A 344 -4.75 14.42 6.31
N ILE A 345 -3.92 13.50 6.80
CA ILE A 345 -2.57 13.32 6.27
C ILE A 345 -2.63 12.66 4.89
N VAL A 346 -1.79 13.15 3.97
CA VAL A 346 -1.80 12.68 2.59
C VAL A 346 -0.43 12.08 2.24
N VAL A 347 -0.42 10.87 1.69
CA VAL A 347 0.79 10.18 1.26
C VAL A 347 0.73 9.86 -0.23
N ALA A 348 1.87 9.51 -0.83
CA ALA A 348 1.96 9.22 -2.26
C ALA A 348 2.65 7.89 -2.53
N GLY A 349 2.03 7.08 -3.38
CA GLY A 349 2.54 5.81 -3.88
C GLY A 349 2.60 5.75 -5.41
N THR A 350 3.21 4.69 -5.91
CA THR A 350 3.28 4.38 -7.35
C THR A 350 2.66 3.04 -7.71
N ASP A 351 2.31 2.24 -6.70
CA ASP A 351 1.66 0.93 -6.77
C ASP A 351 2.58 -0.21 -7.31
N HIS A 352 3.18 -0.09 -8.50
CA HIS A 352 4.10 -1.10 -9.08
C HIS A 352 3.53 -2.53 -9.10
N ASN A 353 2.23 -2.65 -9.38
CA ASN A 353 1.49 -3.92 -9.43
C ASN A 353 1.38 -4.50 -10.85
N THR A 354 2.16 -4.04 -11.82
CA THR A 354 2.30 -4.57 -13.18
C THR A 354 3.76 -4.90 -13.47
N LYS A 355 4.06 -5.59 -14.57
CA LYS A 355 5.46 -5.82 -14.99
C LYS A 355 6.11 -4.58 -15.63
N GLN A 356 5.36 -3.50 -15.82
CA GLN A 356 5.90 -2.25 -16.32
C GLN A 356 6.72 -1.56 -15.22
N MET A 357 8.01 -1.41 -15.47
CA MET A 357 8.88 -0.65 -14.59
C MET A 357 8.67 0.86 -14.83
N THR A 358 8.19 1.56 -13.80
CA THR A 358 8.01 3.01 -13.81
C THR A 358 8.92 3.66 -12.76
N PRO A 359 9.15 4.99 -12.82
CA PRO A 359 9.91 5.66 -11.76
C PRO A 359 9.25 5.49 -10.38
N LEU A 360 10.10 5.25 -9.35
CA LEU A 360 9.66 5.19 -7.95
C LEU A 360 9.38 6.57 -7.36
N SER A 361 10.00 7.62 -7.90
CA SER A 361 9.67 8.99 -7.50
C SER A 361 8.32 9.39 -8.13
N PRO A 362 7.27 9.63 -7.33
CA PRO A 362 5.97 10.00 -7.87
C PRO A 362 6.02 11.33 -8.64
N THR A 363 5.34 11.34 -9.79
CA THR A 363 5.11 12.52 -10.65
C THR A 363 3.61 12.72 -10.79
N ALA A 364 3.15 13.84 -11.30
CA ALA A 364 1.74 14.05 -11.63
C ALA A 364 1.55 13.96 -13.15
N GLY A 365 0.98 12.86 -13.63
CA GLY A 365 0.81 12.63 -15.07
C GLY A 365 2.10 12.71 -15.90
N GLY A 366 3.26 12.40 -15.29
CA GLY A 366 4.58 12.53 -15.89
C GLY A 366 5.28 13.88 -15.62
N GLU A 367 4.56 14.88 -15.12
CA GLU A 367 5.10 16.20 -14.76
C GLU A 367 5.58 16.23 -13.30
N PRO A 368 6.53 17.12 -12.94
CA PRO A 368 6.92 17.31 -11.54
C PRO A 368 5.75 17.73 -10.65
N LEU A 369 5.67 17.16 -9.47
CA LEU A 369 4.70 17.58 -8.45
C LEU A 369 4.90 19.02 -8.03
N SER A 370 3.82 19.75 -7.76
CA SER A 370 3.86 21.09 -7.19
C SER A 370 4.60 21.09 -5.84
N LEU A 371 5.15 22.23 -5.44
CA LEU A 371 5.79 22.37 -4.12
C LEU A 371 4.81 22.05 -2.99
N ARG A 372 3.55 22.43 -3.13
CA ARG A 372 2.49 22.15 -2.16
C ARG A 372 2.24 20.65 -2.01
N ALA A 373 2.04 19.93 -3.10
CA ALA A 373 1.84 18.50 -3.10
C ALA A 373 3.06 17.77 -2.49
N ARG A 374 4.29 18.14 -2.89
CA ARG A 374 5.51 17.55 -2.34
C ARG A 374 5.62 17.74 -0.82
N ARG A 375 5.30 18.94 -0.31
CA ARG A 375 5.30 19.22 1.14
C ARG A 375 4.29 18.38 1.88
N ALA A 376 3.05 18.31 1.38
CA ALA A 376 1.99 17.51 2.01
C ALA A 376 2.33 16.01 2.02
N PHE A 377 2.84 15.46 0.92
CA PHE A 377 3.25 14.07 0.85
C PHE A 377 4.46 13.75 1.75
N TRP A 378 5.42 14.67 1.85
CA TRP A 378 6.53 14.53 2.80
C TRP A 378 6.04 14.54 4.23
N GLU A 379 5.21 15.52 4.60
CA GLU A 379 4.62 15.65 5.94
C GLU A 379 3.83 14.39 6.32
N GLY A 380 2.93 13.91 5.44
CA GLY A 380 2.16 12.69 5.66
C GLY A 380 3.05 11.46 5.81
N THR A 381 4.10 11.33 4.99
CA THR A 381 5.09 10.25 5.11
C THR A 381 5.82 10.30 6.45
N CYS A 382 6.20 11.47 6.91
CA CYS A 382 6.81 11.64 8.24
C CYS A 382 5.85 11.23 9.36
N VAL A 383 4.56 11.59 9.29
CA VAL A 383 3.56 11.16 10.27
C VAL A 383 3.45 9.63 10.32
N VAL A 384 3.41 8.97 9.15
CA VAL A 384 3.40 7.49 9.08
C VAL A 384 4.68 6.89 9.67
N ALA A 385 5.84 7.46 9.38
CA ALA A 385 7.12 7.02 9.93
C ALA A 385 7.17 7.16 11.46
N ALA A 386 6.68 8.28 12.00
CA ALA A 386 6.57 8.48 13.45
C ALA A 386 5.60 7.48 14.09
N HIS A 387 4.44 7.25 13.46
CA HIS A 387 3.49 6.24 13.93
C HIS A 387 4.15 4.88 14.05
N GLN A 388 4.78 4.40 12.97
CA GLN A 388 5.45 3.10 12.92
C GLN A 388 6.58 2.99 13.97
N GLU A 389 7.41 4.01 14.12
CA GLU A 389 8.50 4.03 15.10
C GLU A 389 7.99 3.98 16.54
N LEU A 390 7.01 4.83 16.87
CA LEU A 390 6.42 4.92 18.20
C LEU A 390 5.70 3.61 18.57
N ARG A 391 4.88 3.07 17.66
CA ARG A 391 4.17 1.80 17.88
C ARG A 391 5.14 0.64 18.07
N THR A 392 6.20 0.57 17.27
CA THR A 392 7.26 -0.44 17.42
C THR A 392 7.96 -0.33 18.78
N ALA A 393 8.08 0.88 19.32
CA ALA A 393 8.62 1.14 20.66
C ALA A 393 7.58 0.97 21.80
N GLY A 394 6.38 0.45 21.52
CA GLY A 394 5.29 0.29 22.50
C GLY A 394 4.67 1.60 22.98
N ARG A 395 4.86 2.69 22.23
CA ARG A 395 4.35 4.04 22.54
C ARG A 395 3.08 4.34 21.72
N PRO A 396 2.25 5.31 22.14
CA PRO A 396 1.10 5.75 21.36
C PRO A 396 1.52 6.27 19.97
N GLY A 397 0.85 5.78 18.91
CA GLY A 397 1.04 6.23 17.54
C GLY A 397 0.09 7.37 17.17
N TYR A 398 0.03 7.74 15.88
CA TYR A 398 -0.88 8.76 15.35
C TYR A 398 -2.35 8.40 15.54
N VAL A 399 -2.68 7.11 15.42
CA VAL A 399 -3.95 6.53 15.85
C VAL A 399 -3.69 5.46 16.92
N ASP A 400 -4.63 5.27 17.80
CA ASP A 400 -4.61 4.22 18.83
C ASP A 400 -5.24 2.91 18.30
N PRO A 401 -5.23 1.80 19.08
CA PRO A 401 -5.85 0.53 18.65
C PRO A 401 -7.36 0.58 18.44
N THR A 402 -8.04 1.66 18.85
CA THR A 402 -9.48 1.87 18.59
C THR A 402 -9.73 2.70 17.33
N GLY A 403 -8.66 3.18 16.68
CA GLY A 403 -8.72 4.09 15.55
C GLY A 403 -8.95 5.55 15.93
N ALA A 404 -8.87 5.90 17.23
CA ALA A 404 -8.93 7.28 17.67
C ALA A 404 -7.58 7.98 17.45
N LEU A 405 -7.61 9.26 17.09
CA LEU A 405 -6.42 10.07 16.96
C LEU A 405 -5.73 10.27 18.32
N ALA A 406 -4.41 10.33 18.32
CA ALA A 406 -3.61 10.56 19.52
C ALA A 406 -4.12 11.78 20.30
N ALA A 407 -4.34 11.58 21.61
CA ALA A 407 -4.80 12.63 22.53
C ALA A 407 -3.63 13.52 23.02
N GLY A 408 -3.95 14.60 23.72
CA GLY A 408 -2.96 15.50 24.33
C GLY A 408 -2.50 16.65 23.44
N PHE A 409 -3.10 16.83 22.27
CA PHE A 409 -2.84 17.96 21.36
C PHE A 409 -4.02 18.94 21.38
N GLY A 410 -3.72 20.24 21.34
CA GLY A 410 -4.75 21.29 21.39
C GLY A 410 -5.64 21.30 20.13
N ASP A 411 -5.08 20.94 18.99
CA ASP A 411 -5.79 20.87 17.71
C ASP A 411 -5.13 19.87 16.75
N THR A 412 -5.78 19.64 15.63
CA THR A 412 -5.32 18.71 14.59
C THR A 412 -4.01 19.14 13.95
N GLU A 413 -3.81 20.43 13.72
CA GLU A 413 -2.61 20.96 13.10
C GLU A 413 -1.38 20.77 14.00
N THR A 414 -1.52 21.03 15.30
CA THR A 414 -0.47 20.79 16.30
C THR A 414 -0.10 19.33 16.36
N ARG A 415 -1.10 18.43 16.31
CA ARG A 415 -0.86 16.96 16.26
C ARG A 415 -0.07 16.58 15.02
N ILE A 416 -0.49 16.98 13.83
CA ILE A 416 0.18 16.64 12.58
C ILE A 416 1.62 17.14 12.60
N ARG A 417 1.86 18.39 12.97
CA ARG A 417 3.22 18.96 13.04
C ARG A 417 4.11 18.22 14.00
N TRP A 418 3.60 17.81 15.15
CA TRP A 418 4.39 17.07 16.14
C TRP A 418 4.82 15.71 15.59
N PHE A 419 3.87 14.94 15.03
CA PHE A 419 4.17 13.64 14.44
C PHE A 419 5.07 13.78 13.20
N ALA A 420 4.85 14.78 12.37
CA ALA A 420 5.69 15.04 11.20
C ALA A 420 7.13 15.34 11.62
N LYS A 421 7.35 16.18 12.65
CA LYS A 421 8.69 16.46 13.16
C LYS A 421 9.36 15.22 13.76
N ALA A 422 8.63 14.45 14.56
CA ALA A 422 9.14 13.20 15.14
C ALA A 422 9.55 12.19 14.05
N GLY A 423 8.77 12.08 12.98
CA GLY A 423 9.07 11.20 11.84
C GLY A 423 10.23 11.71 10.99
N GLU A 424 10.32 13.01 10.76
CA GLU A 424 11.47 13.62 10.08
C GLU A 424 12.77 13.32 10.83
N ASP A 425 12.79 13.52 12.13
CA ASP A 425 13.95 13.23 12.99
C ASP A 425 14.34 11.73 12.94
N ALA A 426 13.35 10.85 12.95
CA ALA A 426 13.56 9.40 12.81
C ALA A 426 14.15 9.03 11.44
N ILE A 427 13.65 9.62 10.35
CA ILE A 427 14.15 9.41 8.99
C ILE A 427 15.58 9.93 8.87
N GLU A 428 15.87 11.14 9.37
CA GLU A 428 17.20 11.75 9.32
C GLU A 428 18.23 10.94 10.10
N THR A 429 17.89 10.52 11.32
CA THR A 429 18.78 9.69 12.16
C THR A 429 19.14 8.39 11.45
N ARG A 430 18.17 7.70 10.84
CA ARG A 430 18.40 6.41 10.15
C ARG A 430 19.22 6.58 8.86
N THR A 431 19.08 7.69 8.15
CA THR A 431 19.84 7.97 6.92
C THR A 431 21.23 8.55 7.19
N ALA A 432 21.47 9.21 8.32
CA ALA A 432 22.77 9.80 8.70
C ALA A 432 23.82 8.77 9.16
N VAL A 433 23.40 7.64 9.73
CA VAL A 433 24.30 6.58 10.25
C VAL A 433 25.26 6.08 9.16
N ARG A 434 24.85 6.01 7.90
CA ARG A 434 25.71 5.58 6.79
C ARG A 434 26.76 6.63 6.38
N ALA A 435 26.40 7.90 6.38
CA ALA A 435 27.38 8.97 6.04
C ALA A 435 28.59 8.99 7.01
N GLY A 436 28.39 8.49 8.24
CA GLY A 436 29.46 8.27 9.22
C GLY A 436 30.33 7.03 8.91
N HIS A 437 29.72 5.91 8.47
CA HIS A 437 30.45 4.67 8.16
C HIS A 437 31.27 4.79 6.87
N GLU A 438 30.75 5.38 5.81
CA GLU A 438 31.47 5.60 4.55
C GLU A 438 32.69 6.54 4.73
N ARG A 439 32.61 7.51 5.65
CA ARG A 439 33.75 8.39 5.98
C ARG A 439 34.86 7.69 6.80
N VAL A 440 34.50 6.64 7.53
CA VAL A 440 35.48 5.84 8.29
C VAL A 440 36.20 4.86 7.38
N GLU A 441 35.50 4.20 6.47
CA GLU A 441 36.07 3.24 5.50
C GLU A 441 36.95 3.96 4.45
N SER A 442 36.58 5.17 4.01
CA SER A 442 37.36 5.95 3.05
C SER A 442 38.63 6.59 3.66
N ARG A 443 38.80 6.59 5.00
CA ARG A 443 39.98 7.06 5.70
C ARG A 443 40.91 5.94 6.17
N GLY A 444 40.51 4.68 5.95
CA GLY A 444 41.26 3.48 6.34
C GLY A 444 41.97 2.76 5.18
N ASN A 445 41.94 3.30 3.96
CA ASN A 445 42.69 2.81 2.80
C ASN A 445 43.79 3.78 2.39
#